data_58f1499b6a9fa3b9c2ba16d1a05008c5
#
_entry.id   58f1499b6a9fa3b9c2ba16d1a05008c5
#
_cell.length_a   1.000
_cell.length_b   1.000
_cell.length_c   1.000
_cell.angle_alpha   90.00
_cell.angle_beta   90.00
_cell.angle_gamma   90.00
#
_symmetry.space_group_name_H-M   'P 1'
#
loop_
_entity.id
_entity.type
_entity.pdbx_description
1 polymer ?
#
loop_
_entity_poly.entity_id
_entity_poly.type
_entity_poly.pdbx_seq_one_letter_code
_entity_poly.pdbx_strand_id
1 'polypeptide(L)'
;MTLLTTAPLKRRDRTESNRDEQRWSLGAVGWDTYKTISNALTGRHVRLTYDRGRLEFMTISSKHGRLSRLIAQLVAAIADEMGIPRAQYGDMTCDNPESLRGLEPDECFYLVNEPRVRGKEEIDLTTDPPPDLAIEIELTPATRDRMSIYAALRIPEVWRFDGTELSVHQLTESGEYITSPASVYFPKIEIAGLLDFINRRTQTDENSLLKSFREWVRQRIAE
;
A
#
# COMPACT_ATOMS: atom_id res chain seq x y z
N MET A 1 -2.19 44.23 34.77
CA MET A 1 -1.29 43.15 34.33
C MET A 1 -1.97 41.84 34.74
N THR A 2 -2.80 41.31 33.84
CA THR A 2 -3.65 40.15 34.15
C THR A 2 -2.91 38.91 33.68
N LEU A 3 -2.52 38.04 34.59
CA LEU A 3 -1.89 36.76 34.30
C LEU A 3 -2.96 35.80 33.76
N LEU A 4 -2.83 35.43 32.50
CA LEU A 4 -3.59 34.32 31.90
C LEU A 4 -3.06 32.99 32.44
N THR A 5 -3.79 32.39 33.36
CA THR A 5 -3.55 31.05 33.85
C THR A 5 -3.97 30.04 32.79
N THR A 6 -3.02 29.45 32.06
CA THR A 6 -3.29 28.33 31.16
C THR A 6 -3.58 27.08 31.98
N ALA A 7 -4.81 26.60 31.96
CA ALA A 7 -5.17 25.31 32.52
C ALA A 7 -4.42 24.19 31.77
N PRO A 8 -3.86 23.18 32.47
CA PRO A 8 -3.20 22.07 31.79
C PRO A 8 -4.22 21.28 30.98
N LEU A 9 -3.90 21.04 29.70
CA LEU A 9 -4.65 20.13 28.84
C LEU A 9 -4.68 18.76 29.52
N LYS A 10 -5.87 18.31 29.91
CA LYS A 10 -6.09 16.94 30.39
C LYS A 10 -5.56 15.97 29.32
N ARG A 11 -4.55 15.20 29.66
CA ARG A 11 -4.16 14.02 28.87
C ARG A 11 -5.37 13.11 28.76
N ARG A 12 -5.94 12.99 27.58
CA ARG A 12 -6.91 11.95 27.29
C ARG A 12 -6.26 10.60 27.57
N ASP A 13 -6.94 9.79 28.37
CA ASP A 13 -6.52 8.41 28.62
C ASP A 13 -6.34 7.66 27.30
N ARG A 14 -5.12 7.16 27.06
CA ARG A 14 -4.70 6.50 25.84
C ARG A 14 -5.19 5.05 25.71
N THR A 15 -6.11 4.60 26.54
CA THR A 15 -6.35 3.17 26.75
C THR A 15 -7.42 2.54 25.88
N GLU A 16 -8.22 3.26 25.08
CA GLU A 16 -9.27 2.62 24.27
C GLU A 16 -9.41 3.08 22.80
N SER A 17 -8.82 4.19 22.36
CA SER A 17 -9.14 4.77 21.04
C SER A 17 -8.13 4.47 19.92
N ASN A 18 -7.16 3.58 20.13
CA ASN A 18 -6.04 3.41 19.18
C ASN A 18 -6.08 2.08 18.39
N ARG A 19 -7.25 1.47 18.23
CA ARG A 19 -7.32 0.13 17.59
C ARG A 19 -7.93 0.15 16.19
N ASP A 20 -8.72 1.15 15.85
CA ASP A 20 -9.42 1.20 14.58
C ASP A 20 -8.87 2.31 13.68
N GLU A 21 -8.82 2.02 12.38
CA GLU A 21 -8.52 3.01 11.37
C GLU A 21 -9.60 4.08 11.37
N GLN A 22 -9.17 5.32 11.36
CA GLN A 22 -10.08 6.46 11.26
C GLN A 22 -9.93 7.10 9.90
N ARG A 23 -11.05 7.46 9.28
CA ARG A 23 -11.09 8.10 7.98
C ARG A 23 -11.86 9.41 8.06
N TRP A 24 -11.32 10.45 7.44
CA TRP A 24 -11.96 11.76 7.27
C TRP A 24 -11.86 12.21 5.84
N SER A 25 -12.86 12.92 5.36
CA SER A 25 -12.86 13.46 4.00
C SER A 25 -13.14 14.95 4.01
N LEU A 26 -12.42 15.68 3.17
CA LEU A 26 -12.65 17.08 2.83
C LEU A 26 -13.06 17.18 1.36
N GLY A 27 -14.04 18.03 1.08
CA GLY A 27 -14.42 18.39 -0.29
C GLY A 27 -13.85 19.74 -0.70
N ALA A 28 -13.93 20.04 -2.00
CA ALA A 28 -13.48 21.29 -2.59
C ALA A 28 -11.98 21.63 -2.32
N VAL A 29 -11.13 20.62 -2.23
CA VAL A 29 -9.68 20.77 -2.05
C VAL A 29 -9.01 20.89 -3.41
N GLY A 30 -8.37 22.02 -3.69
CA GLY A 30 -7.58 22.21 -4.92
C GLY A 30 -6.30 21.37 -4.91
N TRP A 31 -5.74 21.10 -6.10
CA TRP A 31 -4.52 20.31 -6.27
C TRP A 31 -3.34 20.84 -5.45
N ASP A 32 -3.08 22.14 -5.52
CA ASP A 32 -1.96 22.76 -4.79
C ASP A 32 -2.13 22.64 -3.27
N THR A 33 -3.37 22.73 -2.78
CA THR A 33 -3.69 22.49 -1.37
C THR A 33 -3.43 21.05 -0.98
N TYR A 34 -3.84 20.08 -1.83
CA TYR A 34 -3.53 18.67 -1.62
C TYR A 34 -2.01 18.46 -1.55
N LYS A 35 -1.23 18.95 -2.51
CA LYS A 35 0.24 18.81 -2.51
C LYS A 35 0.88 19.41 -1.27
N THR A 36 0.42 20.58 -0.83
CA THR A 36 0.90 21.23 0.40
C THR A 36 0.65 20.34 1.62
N ILE A 37 -0.55 19.75 1.73
CA ILE A 37 -0.92 18.86 2.83
C ILE A 37 -0.10 17.57 2.76
N SER A 38 0.02 16.95 1.58
CA SER A 38 0.79 15.72 1.35
C SER A 38 2.23 15.90 1.82
N ASN A 39 2.91 16.95 1.37
CA ASN A 39 4.28 17.27 1.77
C ASN A 39 4.42 17.50 3.29
N ALA A 40 3.44 18.16 3.91
CA ALA A 40 3.45 18.42 5.36
C ALA A 40 3.23 17.16 6.22
N LEU A 41 2.64 16.11 5.64
CA LEU A 41 2.33 14.86 6.32
C LEU A 41 3.30 13.72 5.97
N THR A 42 4.28 13.94 5.11
CA THR A 42 5.32 12.95 4.77
C THR A 42 5.95 12.36 6.03
N GLY A 43 6.08 11.03 6.09
CA GLY A 43 6.65 10.30 7.23
C GLY A 43 5.73 10.23 8.45
N ARG A 44 4.46 10.60 8.35
CA ARG A 44 3.45 10.46 9.42
C ARG A 44 2.58 9.23 9.18
N HIS A 45 1.97 8.69 10.25
CA HIS A 45 1.07 7.53 10.19
C HIS A 45 -0.33 7.91 9.69
N VAL A 46 -0.39 8.64 8.58
CA VAL A 46 -1.61 9.06 7.90
C VAL A 46 -1.42 8.82 6.41
N ARG A 47 -2.34 8.12 5.78
CA ARG A 47 -2.40 7.94 4.33
C ARG A 47 -3.38 8.93 3.72
N LEU A 48 -3.00 9.48 2.58
CA LEU A 48 -3.83 10.38 1.82
C LEU A 48 -4.38 9.70 0.57
N THR A 49 -5.62 10.04 0.24
CA THR A 49 -6.24 9.69 -1.06
C THR A 49 -6.90 10.94 -1.61
N TYR A 50 -6.49 11.35 -2.80
CA TYR A 50 -7.03 12.51 -3.49
C TYR A 50 -7.71 12.11 -4.80
N ASP A 51 -8.94 12.51 -4.98
CA ASP A 51 -9.71 12.29 -6.21
C ASP A 51 -10.50 13.56 -6.58
N ARG A 52 -9.96 14.34 -7.53
CA ARG A 52 -10.63 15.46 -8.19
C ARG A 52 -11.36 16.39 -7.21
N GLY A 53 -10.60 16.94 -6.26
CA GLY A 53 -11.11 17.90 -5.28
C GLY A 53 -11.64 17.28 -4.00
N ARG A 54 -11.54 15.98 -3.82
CA ARG A 54 -11.88 15.28 -2.58
C ARG A 54 -10.63 14.66 -1.97
N LEU A 55 -10.32 15.03 -0.75
CA LEU A 55 -9.17 14.53 0.00
C LEU A 55 -9.65 13.69 1.18
N GLU A 56 -9.23 12.42 1.22
CA GLU A 56 -9.42 11.52 2.36
C GLU A 56 -8.10 11.37 3.12
N PHE A 57 -8.22 11.35 4.44
CA PHE A 57 -7.16 11.03 5.39
C PHE A 57 -7.51 9.71 6.07
N MET A 58 -6.56 8.81 6.18
CA MET A 58 -6.70 7.56 6.92
C MET A 58 -5.55 7.39 7.90
N THR A 59 -5.87 7.14 9.18
CA THR A 59 -4.85 6.71 10.15
C THR A 59 -4.59 5.23 10.03
N ILE A 60 -3.32 4.83 10.13
CA ILE A 60 -2.89 3.43 10.00
C ILE A 60 -2.89 2.79 11.40
N SER A 61 -3.63 1.69 11.56
CA SER A 61 -3.58 0.88 12.78
C SER A 61 -2.31 0.00 12.81
N SER A 62 -1.89 -0.41 14.03
CA SER A 62 -0.78 -1.35 14.18
C SER A 62 -1.02 -2.68 13.46
N LYS A 63 -2.27 -3.14 13.41
CA LYS A 63 -2.67 -4.36 12.68
C LYS A 63 -2.46 -4.19 11.18
N HIS A 64 -2.93 -3.05 10.63
CA HIS A 64 -2.74 -2.69 9.23
C HIS A 64 -1.25 -2.68 8.86
N GLY A 65 -0.44 -1.91 9.57
CA GLY A 65 0.99 -1.81 9.28
C GLY A 65 1.77 -3.13 9.43
N ARG A 66 1.33 -4.04 10.32
CA ARG A 66 1.93 -5.39 10.41
C ARG A 66 1.56 -6.26 9.21
N LEU A 67 0.32 -6.19 8.73
CA LEU A 67 -0.14 -6.94 7.56
C LEU A 67 0.55 -6.46 6.29
N SER A 68 0.63 -5.15 6.09
CA SER A 68 1.35 -4.54 4.97
C SER A 68 2.79 -5.05 4.90
N ARG A 69 3.55 -4.93 6.00
CA ARG A 69 4.95 -5.40 6.06
C ARG A 69 5.07 -6.90 5.82
N LEU A 70 4.19 -7.72 6.37
CA LEU A 70 4.21 -9.17 6.15
C LEU A 70 4.00 -9.49 4.67
N ILE A 71 2.97 -8.93 4.03
CA ILE A 71 2.70 -9.18 2.61
C ILE A 71 3.87 -8.68 1.76
N ALA A 72 4.43 -7.52 2.08
CA ALA A 72 5.62 -7.02 1.41
C ALA A 72 6.82 -7.96 1.54
N GLN A 73 7.05 -8.56 2.72
CA GLN A 73 8.11 -9.56 2.92
C GLN A 73 7.86 -10.83 2.11
N LEU A 74 6.61 -11.27 1.98
CA LEU A 74 6.25 -12.43 1.15
C LEU A 74 6.54 -12.12 -0.34
N VAL A 75 6.12 -10.96 -0.84
CA VAL A 75 6.43 -10.51 -2.22
C VAL A 75 7.94 -10.43 -2.46
N ALA A 76 8.67 -9.83 -1.50
CA ALA A 76 10.13 -9.74 -1.58
C ALA A 76 10.77 -11.14 -1.61
N ALA A 77 10.29 -12.09 -0.81
CA ALA A 77 10.80 -13.45 -0.79
C ALA A 77 10.53 -14.19 -2.12
N ILE A 78 9.36 -13.99 -2.75
CA ILE A 78 9.07 -14.55 -4.08
C ILE A 78 10.05 -13.99 -5.10
N ALA A 79 10.23 -12.66 -5.15
CA ALA A 79 11.15 -12.02 -6.10
C ALA A 79 12.59 -12.52 -5.90
N ASP A 80 13.06 -12.64 -4.65
CA ASP A 80 14.40 -13.17 -4.33
C ASP A 80 14.58 -14.60 -4.82
N GLU A 81 13.63 -15.51 -4.55
CA GLU A 81 13.71 -16.92 -4.95
C GLU A 81 13.57 -17.10 -6.46
N MET A 82 12.90 -16.21 -7.16
CA MET A 82 12.79 -16.20 -8.62
C MET A 82 13.94 -15.44 -9.29
N GLY A 83 14.85 -14.79 -8.54
CA GLY A 83 15.93 -13.99 -9.09
C GLY A 83 15.44 -12.74 -9.83
N ILE A 84 14.28 -12.21 -9.46
CA ILE A 84 13.69 -11.00 -10.05
C ILE A 84 14.25 -9.77 -9.31
N PRO A 85 14.98 -8.87 -9.99
CA PRO A 85 15.39 -7.60 -9.39
C PRO A 85 14.17 -6.81 -8.92
N ARG A 86 14.28 -6.15 -7.77
CA ARG A 86 13.20 -5.33 -7.24
C ARG A 86 13.70 -4.07 -6.56
N ALA A 87 12.91 -3.00 -6.65
CA ALA A 87 12.98 -1.86 -5.74
C ALA A 87 11.62 -1.75 -5.03
N GLN A 88 11.66 -1.52 -3.72
CA GLN A 88 10.48 -1.43 -2.86
C GLN A 88 10.38 -0.04 -2.26
N TYR A 89 9.19 0.55 -2.31
CA TYR A 89 8.88 1.87 -1.76
C TYR A 89 7.61 1.78 -0.91
N GLY A 90 7.76 1.88 0.42
CA GLY A 90 6.65 1.73 1.38
C GLY A 90 5.85 3.01 1.63
N ASP A 91 6.46 4.17 1.48
CA ASP A 91 5.84 5.48 1.80
C ASP A 91 5.76 6.39 0.57
N MET A 92 5.62 5.80 -0.60
CA MET A 92 5.58 6.53 -1.87
C MET A 92 4.21 7.17 -2.07
N THR A 93 4.20 8.46 -2.41
CA THR A 93 3.02 9.14 -2.94
C THR A 93 2.94 8.93 -4.45
N CYS A 94 1.91 8.23 -4.90
CA CYS A 94 1.58 8.07 -6.30
C CYS A 94 0.54 9.12 -6.68
N ASP A 95 0.92 10.16 -7.43
CA ASP A 95 -0.02 11.18 -7.87
C ASP A 95 0.27 11.69 -9.29
N ASN A 96 -0.76 12.22 -9.92
CA ASN A 96 -0.68 12.74 -11.28
C ASN A 96 -1.55 14.00 -11.42
N PRO A 97 -0.95 15.16 -11.73
CA PRO A 97 -1.65 16.44 -11.85
C PRO A 97 -2.65 16.47 -13.02
N GLU A 98 -2.41 15.72 -14.10
CA GLU A 98 -3.30 15.70 -15.26
C GLU A 98 -4.63 15.01 -14.94
N SER A 99 -4.59 13.90 -14.19
CA SER A 99 -5.78 13.20 -13.75
C SER A 99 -6.43 13.82 -12.52
N LEU A 100 -5.72 14.72 -11.81
CA LEU A 100 -6.07 15.26 -10.49
C LEU A 100 -6.36 14.13 -9.50
N ARG A 101 -5.53 13.11 -9.49
CA ARG A 101 -5.65 11.92 -8.62
C ARG A 101 -4.33 11.60 -7.95
N GLY A 102 -4.43 11.10 -6.72
CA GLY A 102 -3.28 10.68 -5.97
C GLY A 102 -3.69 9.79 -4.80
N LEU A 103 -2.79 8.87 -4.43
CA LEU A 103 -2.91 8.05 -3.26
C LEU A 103 -1.53 7.57 -2.80
N GLU A 104 -1.49 7.07 -1.58
CA GLU A 104 -0.33 6.38 -1.02
C GLU A 104 -0.68 4.90 -0.89
N PRO A 105 -0.06 4.00 -1.71
CA PRO A 105 -0.17 2.55 -1.52
C PRO A 105 0.37 2.17 -0.14
N ASP A 106 -0.07 1.04 0.41
CA ASP A 106 0.54 0.53 1.64
C ASP A 106 1.95 0.03 1.40
N GLU A 107 2.20 -0.58 0.24
CA GLU A 107 3.51 -0.94 -0.29
C GLU A 107 3.47 -0.94 -1.81
N CYS A 108 4.59 -0.69 -2.46
CA CYS A 108 4.72 -0.86 -3.90
C CYS A 108 6.09 -1.38 -4.31
N PHE A 109 6.11 -2.02 -5.47
CA PHE A 109 7.29 -2.67 -6.02
C PHE A 109 7.49 -2.28 -7.47
N TYR A 110 8.74 -2.00 -7.81
CA TYR A 110 9.25 -1.99 -9.16
C TYR A 110 9.96 -3.33 -9.41
N LEU A 111 9.56 -4.02 -10.45
CA LEU A 111 10.05 -5.33 -10.87
C LEU A 111 10.62 -5.24 -12.29
N VAL A 112 9.75 -5.09 -13.28
CA VAL A 112 10.13 -4.87 -14.69
C VAL A 112 10.73 -3.47 -14.87
N ASN A 113 10.16 -2.48 -14.20
CA ASN A 113 10.65 -1.09 -14.22
C ASN A 113 11.77 -0.80 -13.22
N GLU A 114 12.25 -1.80 -12.46
CA GLU A 114 13.31 -1.62 -11.46
C GLU A 114 14.54 -0.91 -12.03
N PRO A 115 15.07 -1.27 -13.23
CA PRO A 115 16.26 -0.60 -13.77
C PRO A 115 16.07 0.91 -14.03
N ARG A 116 14.83 1.37 -14.22
CA ARG A 116 14.52 2.78 -14.47
C ARG A 116 14.50 3.62 -13.19
N VAL A 117 14.33 2.96 -12.04
CA VAL A 117 14.24 3.63 -10.72
C VAL A 117 15.42 3.30 -9.81
N ARG A 118 16.31 2.41 -10.23
CA ARG A 118 17.49 2.01 -9.45
C ARG A 118 18.32 3.21 -9.03
N GLY A 119 18.55 3.33 -7.72
CA GLY A 119 19.34 4.41 -7.13
C GLY A 119 18.60 5.75 -6.98
N LYS A 120 17.30 5.82 -7.30
CA LYS A 120 16.49 6.98 -7.01
C LYS A 120 16.01 6.92 -5.56
N GLU A 121 16.09 8.04 -4.86
CA GLU A 121 15.56 8.19 -3.51
C GLU A 121 14.08 8.62 -3.56
N GLU A 122 13.72 9.40 -4.57
CA GLU A 122 12.36 9.91 -4.80
C GLU A 122 11.89 9.54 -6.21
N ILE A 123 10.62 9.25 -6.33
CA ILE A 123 9.95 8.91 -7.59
C ILE A 123 8.92 9.99 -7.92
N ASP A 124 8.97 10.46 -9.15
CA ASP A 124 8.00 11.43 -9.70
C ASP A 124 7.27 10.78 -10.88
N LEU A 125 6.00 10.44 -10.71
CA LEU A 125 5.18 9.81 -11.75
C LEU A 125 4.90 10.70 -12.97
N THR A 126 5.33 11.96 -12.97
CA THR A 126 5.31 12.79 -14.19
C THR A 126 6.45 12.44 -15.15
N THR A 127 7.52 11.86 -14.65
CA THR A 127 8.75 11.52 -15.40
C THR A 127 9.16 10.05 -15.27
N ASP A 128 8.78 9.42 -14.17
CA ASP A 128 9.10 8.03 -13.86
C ASP A 128 7.92 7.10 -14.16
N PRO A 129 8.18 5.82 -14.42
CA PRO A 129 7.11 4.85 -14.57
C PRO A 129 6.33 4.68 -13.26
N PRO A 130 5.05 4.29 -13.31
CA PRO A 130 4.35 3.84 -12.12
C PRO A 130 5.00 2.55 -11.59
N PRO A 131 4.81 2.21 -10.30
CA PRO A 131 5.21 0.92 -9.77
C PRO A 131 4.51 -0.22 -10.53
N ASP A 132 5.21 -1.34 -10.68
CA ASP A 132 4.67 -2.51 -11.37
C ASP A 132 3.58 -3.20 -10.54
N LEU A 133 3.75 -3.23 -9.22
CA LEU A 133 2.83 -3.85 -8.28
C LEU A 133 2.59 -2.94 -7.08
N ALA A 134 1.32 -2.74 -6.71
CA ALA A 134 0.93 -2.12 -5.45
C ALA A 134 0.24 -3.13 -4.52
N ILE A 135 0.43 -2.96 -3.21
CA ILE A 135 -0.26 -3.69 -2.16
C ILE A 135 -1.22 -2.73 -1.47
N GLU A 136 -2.45 -3.18 -1.27
CA GLU A 136 -3.51 -2.44 -0.59
C GLU A 136 -4.13 -3.28 0.52
N ILE A 137 -4.09 -2.80 1.76
CA ILE A 137 -4.71 -3.42 2.92
C ILE A 137 -5.98 -2.65 3.24
N GLU A 138 -7.13 -3.29 3.15
CA GLU A 138 -8.43 -2.67 3.39
C GLU A 138 -9.19 -3.38 4.53
N LEU A 139 -8.79 -3.11 5.77
CA LEU A 139 -9.44 -3.69 6.95
C LEU A 139 -10.76 -3.01 7.30
N THR A 140 -10.97 -1.79 6.81
CA THR A 140 -12.20 -1.01 6.93
C THR A 140 -12.63 -0.52 5.56
N PRO A 141 -13.91 -0.56 5.21
CA PRO A 141 -14.38 -0.13 3.89
C PRO A 141 -13.88 1.27 3.54
N ALA A 142 -13.24 1.40 2.38
CA ALA A 142 -12.82 2.69 1.86
C ALA A 142 -14.05 3.56 1.51
N THR A 143 -13.96 4.86 1.75
CA THR A 143 -15.02 5.81 1.35
C THR A 143 -14.88 6.22 -0.12
N ARG A 144 -13.77 5.84 -0.76
CA ARG A 144 -13.43 6.14 -2.15
C ARG A 144 -13.14 4.85 -2.91
N ASP A 145 -13.44 4.87 -4.18
CA ASP A 145 -13.00 3.84 -5.10
C ASP A 145 -11.51 4.02 -5.41
N ARG A 146 -10.65 3.42 -4.55
CA ARG A 146 -9.20 3.49 -4.72
C ARG A 146 -8.74 2.77 -5.99
N MET A 147 -9.47 1.73 -6.45
CA MET A 147 -9.11 1.00 -7.66
C MET A 147 -9.21 1.90 -8.89
N SER A 148 -10.20 2.79 -8.97
CA SER A 148 -10.28 3.78 -10.07
C SER A 148 -9.12 4.78 -10.04
N ILE A 149 -8.56 5.08 -8.87
CA ILE A 149 -7.38 5.95 -8.74
C ILE A 149 -6.13 5.21 -9.20
N TYR A 150 -5.92 3.96 -8.75
CA TYR A 150 -4.84 3.10 -9.23
C TYR A 150 -4.86 2.95 -10.75
N ALA A 151 -6.05 2.77 -11.35
CA ALA A 151 -6.23 2.69 -12.79
C ALA A 151 -5.82 3.99 -13.51
N ALA A 152 -6.19 5.15 -12.96
CA ALA A 152 -5.80 6.45 -13.53
C ALA A 152 -4.29 6.72 -13.41
N LEU A 153 -3.64 6.17 -12.38
CA LEU A 153 -2.19 6.20 -12.19
C LEU A 153 -1.46 5.12 -13.00
N ARG A 154 -2.19 4.28 -13.76
CA ARG A 154 -1.67 3.24 -14.63
C ARG A 154 -0.82 2.20 -13.92
N ILE A 155 -1.12 1.87 -12.66
CA ILE A 155 -0.44 0.80 -11.93
C ILE A 155 -0.92 -0.55 -12.49
N PRO A 156 -0.02 -1.39 -13.05
CA PRO A 156 -0.44 -2.57 -13.82
C PRO A 156 -1.10 -3.66 -12.98
N GLU A 157 -0.65 -3.83 -11.72
CA GLU A 157 -1.18 -4.87 -10.84
C GLU A 157 -1.36 -4.34 -9.42
N VAL A 158 -2.49 -4.67 -8.78
CA VAL A 158 -2.78 -4.36 -7.38
C VAL A 158 -3.16 -5.63 -6.65
N TRP A 159 -2.48 -5.94 -5.56
CA TRP A 159 -2.88 -6.98 -4.62
C TRP A 159 -3.64 -6.35 -3.47
N ARG A 160 -4.89 -6.76 -3.29
CA ARG A 160 -5.77 -6.23 -2.24
C ARG A 160 -6.05 -7.30 -1.20
N PHE A 161 -5.80 -6.97 0.06
CA PHE A 161 -6.12 -7.82 1.20
C PHE A 161 -7.17 -7.14 2.09
N ASP A 162 -8.35 -7.75 2.24
CA ASP A 162 -9.46 -7.21 3.03
C ASP A 162 -9.51 -7.71 4.50
N GLY A 163 -8.50 -8.46 4.91
CA GLY A 163 -8.43 -9.10 6.23
C GLY A 163 -8.81 -10.58 6.21
N THR A 164 -9.42 -11.05 5.14
CA THR A 164 -9.86 -12.45 4.95
C THR A 164 -9.41 -13.02 3.62
N GLU A 165 -9.43 -12.24 2.56
CA GLU A 165 -9.09 -12.63 1.20
C GLU A 165 -7.97 -11.77 0.63
N LEU A 166 -7.03 -12.40 -0.08
CA LEU A 166 -6.04 -11.74 -0.91
C LEU A 166 -6.40 -11.92 -2.37
N SER A 167 -6.69 -10.84 -3.07
CA SER A 167 -7.06 -10.82 -4.47
C SER A 167 -6.05 -10.06 -5.32
N VAL A 168 -5.82 -10.54 -6.54
CA VAL A 168 -4.98 -9.87 -7.55
C VAL A 168 -5.87 -9.20 -8.56
N HIS A 169 -5.58 -7.93 -8.83
CA HIS A 169 -6.27 -7.12 -9.81
C HIS A 169 -5.27 -6.66 -10.87
N GLN A 170 -5.58 -6.92 -12.13
CA GLN A 170 -4.74 -6.57 -13.28
C GLN A 170 -5.42 -5.50 -14.13
N LEU A 171 -4.66 -4.46 -14.46
CA LEU A 171 -5.14 -3.36 -15.29
C LEU A 171 -5.21 -3.82 -16.75
N THR A 172 -6.38 -3.70 -17.35
CA THR A 172 -6.60 -3.95 -18.77
C THR A 172 -6.17 -2.77 -19.64
N GLU A 173 -6.05 -2.98 -20.93
CA GLU A 173 -5.80 -1.90 -21.90
C GLU A 173 -6.93 -0.85 -21.91
N SER A 174 -8.17 -1.24 -21.58
CA SER A 174 -9.31 -0.33 -21.44
C SER A 174 -9.22 0.57 -20.19
N GLY A 175 -8.27 0.30 -19.28
CA GLY A 175 -8.09 1.08 -18.05
C GLY A 175 -8.99 0.64 -16.90
N GLU A 176 -9.48 -0.58 -16.94
CA GLU A 176 -10.27 -1.20 -15.87
C GLU A 176 -9.51 -2.37 -15.24
N TYR A 177 -9.73 -2.62 -13.95
CA TYR A 177 -9.17 -3.79 -13.30
C TYR A 177 -10.07 -5.00 -13.46
N ILE A 178 -9.44 -6.13 -13.77
CA ILE A 178 -10.05 -7.46 -13.69
C ILE A 178 -9.37 -8.26 -12.57
N THR A 179 -10.13 -9.09 -11.87
CA THR A 179 -9.57 -10.04 -10.91
C THR A 179 -8.91 -11.20 -11.65
N SER A 180 -7.70 -11.55 -11.23
CA SER A 180 -6.92 -12.64 -11.80
C SER A 180 -6.57 -13.68 -10.73
N PRO A 181 -6.53 -14.99 -11.08
CA PRO A 181 -6.10 -16.03 -10.14
C PRO A 181 -4.58 -16.04 -9.89
N ALA A 182 -3.80 -15.36 -10.72
CA ALA A 182 -2.34 -15.33 -10.64
C ALA A 182 -1.80 -13.93 -10.95
N SER A 183 -0.61 -13.63 -10.43
CA SER A 183 0.15 -12.44 -10.75
C SER A 183 0.82 -12.56 -12.14
N VAL A 184 0.89 -11.45 -12.89
CA VAL A 184 1.68 -11.40 -14.12
C VAL A 184 3.18 -11.47 -13.85
N TYR A 185 3.61 -11.02 -12.67
CA TYR A 185 5.02 -11.01 -12.27
C TYR A 185 5.47 -12.33 -11.64
N PHE A 186 4.53 -13.07 -11.05
CA PHE A 186 4.78 -14.32 -10.32
C PHE A 186 3.82 -15.43 -10.78
N PRO A 187 3.83 -15.81 -12.06
CA PRO A 187 2.80 -16.68 -12.64
C PRO A 187 2.79 -18.11 -12.08
N LYS A 188 3.90 -18.57 -11.49
CA LYS A 188 3.99 -19.87 -10.84
C LYS A 188 3.50 -19.89 -9.39
N ILE A 189 3.22 -18.72 -8.82
CA ILE A 189 2.83 -18.58 -7.42
C ILE A 189 1.32 -18.44 -7.29
N GLU A 190 0.71 -19.43 -6.68
CA GLU A 190 -0.72 -19.41 -6.37
C GLU A 190 -1.01 -18.43 -5.24
N ILE A 191 -1.82 -17.43 -5.50
CA ILE A 191 -2.17 -16.37 -4.52
C ILE A 191 -2.88 -16.95 -3.29
N ALA A 192 -3.71 -17.97 -3.46
CA ALA A 192 -4.35 -18.68 -2.36
C ALA A 192 -3.34 -19.27 -1.36
N GLY A 193 -2.18 -19.73 -1.85
CA GLY A 193 -1.11 -20.26 -0.99
C GLY A 193 -0.49 -19.19 -0.09
N LEU A 194 -0.42 -17.92 -0.53
CA LEU A 194 0.06 -16.82 0.31
C LEU A 194 -0.90 -16.58 1.48
N LEU A 195 -2.21 -16.70 1.25
CA LEU A 195 -3.22 -16.51 2.30
C LEU A 195 -3.01 -17.43 3.49
N ASP A 196 -2.59 -18.68 3.26
CA ASP A 196 -2.27 -19.63 4.33
C ASP A 196 -1.14 -19.11 5.21
N PHE A 197 -0.07 -18.56 4.61
CA PHE A 197 1.03 -17.94 5.37
C PHE A 197 0.61 -16.68 6.11
N ILE A 198 -0.20 -15.83 5.49
CA ILE A 198 -0.76 -14.63 6.15
C ILE A 198 -1.58 -15.06 7.39
N ASN A 199 -2.37 -16.12 7.30
CA ASN A 199 -3.19 -16.61 8.40
C ASN A 199 -2.37 -17.27 9.53
N ARG A 200 -1.23 -17.89 9.21
CA ARG A 200 -0.30 -18.49 10.17
C ARG A 200 0.52 -17.47 10.98
N ARG A 201 0.49 -16.19 10.66
CA ARG A 201 1.27 -15.12 11.33
C ARG A 201 1.10 -15.00 12.84
N THR A 202 0.00 -15.55 13.39
CA THR A 202 -0.27 -15.57 14.84
C THR A 202 0.06 -16.89 15.50
N GLN A 203 0.50 -17.89 14.73
CA GLN A 203 0.74 -19.26 15.20
C GLN A 203 2.23 -19.61 15.27
N THR A 204 3.08 -18.81 14.61
CA THR A 204 4.53 -19.02 14.59
C THR A 204 5.27 -17.67 14.58
N ASP A 205 6.56 -17.68 14.87
CA ASP A 205 7.40 -16.50 14.74
C ASP A 205 7.66 -16.13 13.27
N GLU A 206 7.99 -14.85 13.00
CA GLU A 206 8.16 -14.33 11.64
C GLU A 206 9.32 -15.00 10.88
N ASN A 207 10.42 -15.35 11.54
CA ASN A 207 11.56 -16.00 10.90
C ASN A 207 11.20 -17.40 10.42
N SER A 208 10.54 -18.20 11.27
CA SER A 208 10.08 -19.54 10.93
C SER A 208 9.02 -19.50 9.83
N LEU A 209 8.13 -18.50 9.85
CA LEU A 209 7.14 -18.28 8.82
C LEU A 209 7.81 -18.02 7.46
N LEU A 210 8.72 -17.05 7.40
CA LEU A 210 9.42 -16.67 6.16
C LEU A 210 10.31 -17.79 5.64
N LYS A 211 10.96 -18.56 6.52
CA LYS A 211 11.75 -19.73 6.12
C LYS A 211 10.86 -20.77 5.42
N SER A 212 9.74 -21.14 6.05
CA SER A 212 8.82 -22.12 5.47
C SER A 212 8.16 -21.61 4.19
N PHE A 213 7.91 -20.28 4.10
CA PHE A 213 7.40 -19.67 2.89
C PHE A 213 8.40 -19.75 1.72
N ARG A 214 9.69 -19.43 1.96
CA ARG A 214 10.74 -19.56 0.93
C ARG A 214 10.89 -21.01 0.44
N GLU A 215 10.80 -21.99 1.33
CA GLU A 215 10.80 -23.40 0.96
C GLU A 215 9.60 -23.76 0.07
N TRP A 216 8.43 -23.27 0.40
CA TRP A 216 7.22 -23.43 -0.41
C TRP A 216 7.35 -22.77 -1.79
N VAL A 217 7.89 -21.54 -1.86
CA VAL A 217 8.14 -20.82 -3.14
C VAL A 217 9.08 -21.64 -4.03
N ARG A 218 10.21 -22.13 -3.48
CA ARG A 218 11.17 -22.95 -4.26
C ARG A 218 10.53 -24.19 -4.85
N GLN A 219 9.64 -24.86 -4.12
CA GLN A 219 8.91 -26.03 -4.63
C GLN A 219 8.03 -25.64 -5.83
N ARG A 220 7.31 -24.53 -5.76
CA ARG A 220 6.45 -24.04 -6.85
C ARG A 220 7.24 -23.61 -8.09
N ILE A 221 8.41 -23.03 -7.90
CA ILE A 221 9.27 -22.63 -9.02
C ILE A 221 9.86 -23.84 -9.75
N ALA A 222 10.13 -24.94 -9.02
CA ALA A 222 10.72 -26.17 -9.56
C ALA A 222 9.72 -27.03 -10.35
N GLU A 223 8.41 -26.86 -10.14
CA GLU A 223 7.32 -27.45 -10.92
C GLU A 223 7.17 -26.74 -12.28
#